data_ea83d67352e43ab3b01dab06f51de8a8
#
_entry.id   ea83d67352e43ab3b01dab06f51de8a8
#
_cell.length_a   1.000
_cell.length_b   1.000
_cell.length_c   1.000
_cell.angle_alpha   90.00
_cell.angle_beta   90.00
_cell.angle_gamma   90.00
#
_symmetry.space_group_name_H-M   'P 1'
#
loop_
_entity.id
_entity.type
_entity.pdbx_description
1 polymer ?
#
loop_
_entity_poly.entity_id
_entity_poly.type
_entity_poly.pdbx_seq_one_letter_code
_entity_poly.pdbx_strand_id
1 'polypeptide(L)'
;MEMGAIRDEDLGANKFLSGYTKEIPRRLIRCLNDSGVRYYIQHEPDSNRLVQESVDLVGFVHTAVIRVGKQRLLAVVPNGCDIDLKKFGTLIGERARLETEDEFKWLFPDCALGAVPPFGNLYGLATWLDTSLTKTAEISFLAGTFIDAIKLSYSAYAEVVGPRIGKFGANSGRPRRD
;
A
#
# COMPACT_ATOMS: atom_id res chain seq x y z
N MET A 1 -18.98 -1.13 10.83
CA MET A 1 -17.94 -0.29 10.18
C MET A 1 -17.87 1.01 10.97
N GLU A 2 -16.96 1.10 11.91
CA GLU A 2 -16.82 2.28 12.73
C GLU A 2 -16.07 3.38 11.98
N MET A 3 -16.68 4.54 11.98
CA MET A 3 -16.13 5.80 11.50
C MET A 3 -15.39 6.44 12.69
N GLY A 4 -14.08 6.29 12.75
CA GLY A 4 -13.30 6.83 13.85
C GLY A 4 -11.97 7.41 13.37
N ALA A 5 -11.74 8.68 13.65
CA ALA A 5 -10.37 9.13 13.88
C ALA A 5 -9.89 8.37 15.12
N ILE A 6 -8.98 7.42 14.96
CA ILE A 6 -8.40 6.71 16.11
C ILE A 6 -7.57 7.72 16.89
N ARG A 7 -7.94 7.96 18.14
CA ARG A 7 -7.12 8.73 19.08
C ARG A 7 -5.91 7.90 19.45
N ASP A 8 -4.79 8.54 19.72
CA ASP A 8 -3.55 7.89 20.21
C ASP A 8 -3.77 6.93 21.39
N GLU A 9 -4.89 7.10 22.12
CA GLU A 9 -5.30 6.28 23.25
C GLU A 9 -5.78 4.87 22.84
N ASP A 10 -6.35 4.72 21.64
CA ASP A 10 -6.88 3.44 21.16
C ASP A 10 -5.76 2.51 20.65
N LEU A 11 -4.58 3.04 20.36
CA LEU A 11 -3.40 2.27 19.95
C LEU A 11 -2.70 1.57 21.14
N GLY A 12 -3.07 1.91 22.38
CA GLY A 12 -2.44 1.38 23.60
C GLY A 12 -3.04 0.09 24.15
N ALA A 13 -4.24 -0.29 23.74
CA ALA A 13 -5.00 -1.35 24.40
C ALA A 13 -4.68 -2.79 23.98
N ASN A 14 -3.86 -3.00 22.94
CA ASN A 14 -3.60 -4.35 22.41
C ASN A 14 -2.19 -4.89 22.72
N LYS A 15 -1.68 -4.61 23.91
CA LYS A 15 -0.33 -5.03 24.35
C LYS A 15 -0.19 -6.51 24.73
N PHE A 16 -1.22 -7.35 24.56
CA PHE A 16 -1.25 -8.69 25.15
C PHE A 16 -1.30 -9.86 24.18
N LEU A 17 -1.03 -9.68 22.90
CA LEU A 17 -0.80 -10.83 22.01
C LEU A 17 0.68 -10.91 21.66
N SER A 18 1.37 -11.68 22.46
CA SER A 18 2.76 -12.07 22.38
C SER A 18 3.15 -12.58 21.00
N GLY A 19 4.23 -11.99 20.43
CA GLY A 19 5.03 -12.58 19.38
C GLY A 19 4.66 -12.18 17.96
N TYR A 20 5.32 -11.15 17.42
CA TYR A 20 5.36 -10.78 16.00
C TYR A 20 4.14 -10.06 15.37
N THR A 21 3.26 -9.44 16.09
CA THR A 21 2.29 -8.52 15.49
C THR A 21 2.87 -7.12 15.40
N LYS A 22 3.33 -6.73 14.22
CA LYS A 22 3.56 -5.31 13.94
C LYS A 22 2.23 -4.58 14.04
N GLU A 23 2.25 -3.37 14.60
CA GLU A 23 1.10 -2.47 14.64
C GLU A 23 1.08 -1.63 13.36
N ILE A 24 -0.06 -1.03 13.05
CA ILE A 24 -0.14 -0.03 11.98
C ILE A 24 0.92 1.05 12.25
N PRO A 25 1.77 1.41 11.27
CA PRO A 25 2.81 2.41 11.48
C PRO A 25 2.25 3.74 11.97
N ARG A 26 2.75 4.24 13.09
CA ARG A 26 2.31 5.51 13.68
C ARG A 26 2.46 6.67 12.71
N ARG A 27 3.50 6.66 11.88
CA ARG A 27 3.71 7.70 10.85
C ARG A 27 2.57 7.75 9.84
N LEU A 28 1.98 6.60 9.50
CA LEU A 28 0.84 6.52 8.59
C LEU A 28 -0.41 7.15 9.22
N ILE A 29 -0.76 6.74 10.44
CA ILE A 29 -1.91 7.28 11.17
C ILE A 29 -1.75 8.77 11.40
N ARG A 30 -0.57 9.23 11.81
CA ARG A 30 -0.28 10.65 11.99
C ARG A 30 -0.47 11.43 10.69
N CYS A 31 0.09 10.94 9.59
CA CYS A 31 -0.04 11.58 8.28
C CYS A 31 -1.51 11.73 7.86
N LEU A 32 -2.32 10.69 8.03
CA LEU A 32 -3.74 10.72 7.68
C LEU A 32 -4.52 11.70 8.57
N ASN A 33 -4.25 11.69 9.88
CA ASN A 33 -4.89 12.61 10.84
C ASN A 33 -4.50 14.06 10.58
N ASP A 34 -3.21 14.34 10.40
CA ASP A 34 -2.70 15.70 10.15
C ASP A 34 -3.22 16.27 8.82
N SER A 35 -3.46 15.40 7.82
CA SER A 35 -4.05 15.79 6.54
C SER A 35 -5.56 16.03 6.61
N GLY A 36 -6.21 15.68 7.71
CA GLY A 36 -7.65 15.87 7.90
C GLY A 36 -8.53 15.02 6.97
N VAL A 37 -7.97 13.99 6.33
CA VAL A 37 -8.71 13.12 5.42
C VAL A 37 -9.51 12.07 6.18
N ARG A 38 -10.64 11.66 5.60
CA ARG A 38 -11.44 10.57 6.14
C ARG A 38 -10.87 9.24 5.67
N TYR A 39 -10.72 8.29 6.59
CA TYR A 39 -10.29 6.94 6.28
C TYR A 39 -10.98 5.94 7.21
N TYR A 40 -10.96 4.68 6.81
CA TYR A 40 -11.54 3.57 7.58
C TYR A 40 -10.46 2.52 7.82
N ILE A 41 -10.44 1.94 9.01
CA ILE A 41 -9.59 0.80 9.34
C ILE A 41 -10.48 -0.44 9.44
N GLN A 42 -10.08 -1.48 8.73
CA GLN A 42 -10.62 -2.81 8.86
C GLN A 42 -9.57 -3.67 9.56
N HIS A 43 -9.92 -4.22 10.69
CA HIS A 43 -9.09 -5.19 11.41
C HIS A 43 -9.69 -6.58 11.24
N GLU A 44 -8.89 -7.51 10.72
CA GLU A 44 -9.27 -8.91 10.53
C GLU A 44 -8.18 -9.79 11.14
N PRO A 45 -8.45 -10.43 12.30
CA PRO A 45 -7.46 -11.27 13.00
C PRO A 45 -6.95 -12.45 12.17
N ASP A 46 -7.73 -12.92 11.19
CA ASP A 46 -7.29 -13.91 10.22
C ASP A 46 -6.67 -13.23 9.00
N SER A 47 -5.35 -13.19 8.96
CA SER A 47 -4.61 -12.59 7.84
C SER A 47 -4.92 -13.26 6.49
N ASN A 48 -5.20 -14.56 6.47
CA ASN A 48 -5.56 -15.26 5.23
C ASN A 48 -6.89 -14.75 4.68
N ARG A 49 -7.85 -14.50 5.58
CA ARG A 49 -9.17 -14.00 5.21
C ARG A 49 -9.08 -12.60 4.62
N LEU A 50 -8.35 -11.67 5.26
CA LEU A 50 -8.17 -10.31 4.75
C LEU A 50 -7.50 -10.32 3.36
N VAL A 51 -6.46 -11.11 3.19
CA VAL A 51 -5.76 -11.25 1.90
C VAL A 51 -6.66 -11.86 0.84
N GLN A 52 -7.44 -12.89 1.16
CA GLN A 52 -8.37 -13.53 0.21
C GLN A 52 -9.50 -12.58 -0.20
N GLU A 53 -10.12 -11.90 0.75
CA GLU A 53 -11.19 -10.93 0.48
C GLU A 53 -10.69 -9.74 -0.35
N SER A 54 -9.41 -9.36 -0.19
CA SER A 54 -8.81 -8.24 -0.92
C SER A 54 -8.55 -8.51 -2.40
N VAL A 55 -8.48 -9.79 -2.81
CA VAL A 55 -8.18 -10.17 -4.21
C VAL A 55 -9.24 -9.69 -5.17
N ASP A 56 -10.52 -9.69 -4.74
CA ASP A 56 -11.66 -9.33 -5.59
C ASP A 56 -12.18 -7.91 -5.35
N LEU A 57 -11.57 -7.16 -4.43
CA LEU A 57 -12.02 -5.81 -4.10
C LEU A 57 -11.48 -4.78 -5.10
N VAL A 58 -12.40 -4.12 -5.79
CA VAL A 58 -12.06 -2.96 -6.63
C VAL A 58 -11.41 -1.87 -5.79
N GLY A 59 -10.26 -1.39 -6.24
CA GLY A 59 -9.51 -0.35 -5.53
C GLY A 59 -8.56 -0.87 -4.44
N PHE A 60 -8.52 -2.18 -4.16
CA PHE A 60 -7.47 -2.74 -3.34
C PHE A 60 -6.15 -2.77 -4.12
N VAL A 61 -5.09 -2.28 -3.51
CA VAL A 61 -3.81 -2.09 -4.19
C VAL A 61 -2.70 -2.95 -3.60
N HIS A 62 -1.73 -3.26 -4.44
CA HIS A 62 -0.47 -3.88 -4.09
C HIS A 62 0.69 -2.91 -4.35
N THR A 63 1.68 -2.91 -3.47
CA THR A 63 2.87 -2.07 -3.57
C THR A 63 4.12 -2.92 -3.80
N ALA A 64 5.02 -2.41 -4.64
CA ALA A 64 6.32 -3.01 -4.88
C ALA A 64 7.41 -1.94 -4.88
N VAL A 65 8.61 -2.31 -4.43
CA VAL A 65 9.79 -1.44 -4.50
C VAL A 65 10.53 -1.71 -5.80
N ILE A 66 10.69 -0.66 -6.58
CA ILE A 66 11.35 -0.70 -7.90
C ILE A 66 12.68 0.03 -7.80
N ARG A 67 13.73 -0.60 -8.30
CA ARG A 67 15.02 0.03 -8.53
C ARG A 67 15.10 0.56 -9.95
N VAL A 68 15.41 1.84 -10.10
CA VAL A 68 15.67 2.51 -11.38
C VAL A 68 17.00 3.23 -11.23
N GLY A 69 18.05 2.73 -11.87
CA GLY A 69 19.41 3.23 -11.68
C GLY A 69 19.83 3.20 -10.21
N LYS A 70 20.13 4.35 -9.65
CA LYS A 70 20.48 4.51 -8.21
C LYS A 70 19.27 4.80 -7.33
N GLN A 71 18.11 5.07 -7.91
CA GLN A 71 16.90 5.45 -7.17
C GLN A 71 16.04 4.23 -6.83
N ARG A 72 15.29 4.36 -5.76
CA ARG A 72 14.18 3.47 -5.38
C ARG A 72 12.88 4.22 -5.48
N LEU A 73 11.87 3.53 -6.00
CA LEU A 73 10.52 4.06 -6.18
C LEU A 73 9.53 3.07 -5.64
N LEU A 74 8.40 3.55 -5.18
CA LEU A 74 7.27 2.73 -4.80
C LEU A 74 6.28 2.68 -5.96
N ALA A 75 6.01 1.50 -6.49
CA ALA A 75 5.03 1.30 -7.55
C ALA A 75 3.76 0.66 -6.98
N VAL A 76 2.61 1.21 -7.35
CA VAL A 76 1.28 0.82 -6.85
C VAL A 76 0.42 0.37 -8.01
N VAL A 77 -0.05 -0.85 -7.95
CA VAL A 77 -0.94 -1.47 -8.96
C VAL A 77 -2.16 -2.06 -8.28
N PRO A 78 -3.26 -2.30 -9.02
CA PRO A 78 -4.39 -3.06 -8.49
C PRO A 78 -3.93 -4.42 -7.98
N ASN A 79 -4.50 -4.88 -6.88
CA ASN A 79 -4.22 -6.21 -6.35
C ASN A 79 -4.55 -7.27 -7.42
N GLY A 80 -3.67 -8.26 -7.58
CA GLY A 80 -3.78 -9.25 -8.64
C GLY A 80 -3.20 -8.82 -10.00
N CYS A 81 -2.68 -7.59 -10.12
CA CYS A 81 -1.89 -7.16 -11.28
C CYS A 81 -0.39 -7.28 -10.99
N ASP A 82 0.37 -7.61 -12.01
CA ASP A 82 1.83 -7.54 -12.00
C ASP A 82 2.31 -6.18 -12.51
N ILE A 83 3.56 -5.85 -12.23
CA ILE A 83 4.20 -4.65 -12.78
C ILE A 83 4.94 -5.04 -14.07
N ASP A 84 4.57 -4.41 -15.18
CA ASP A 84 5.32 -4.49 -16.43
C ASP A 84 6.57 -3.62 -16.31
N LEU A 85 7.68 -4.23 -15.90
CA LEU A 85 8.95 -3.54 -15.69
C LEU A 85 9.52 -2.89 -16.95
N LYS A 86 9.21 -3.43 -18.12
CA LYS A 86 9.63 -2.86 -19.40
C LYS A 86 8.87 -1.57 -19.69
N LYS A 87 7.56 -1.58 -19.52
CA LYS A 87 6.75 -0.35 -19.63
C LYS A 87 7.15 0.68 -18.59
N PHE A 88 7.36 0.25 -17.35
CA PHE A 88 7.78 1.14 -16.27
C PHE A 88 9.14 1.78 -16.58
N GLY A 89 10.11 1.00 -17.05
CA GLY A 89 11.42 1.51 -17.47
C GLY A 89 11.33 2.49 -18.63
N THR A 90 10.48 2.22 -19.63
CA THR A 90 10.22 3.14 -20.74
C THR A 90 9.64 4.46 -20.25
N LEU A 91 8.73 4.41 -19.28
CA LEU A 91 8.06 5.57 -18.70
C LEU A 91 9.05 6.50 -17.98
N ILE A 92 10.04 5.92 -17.31
CA ILE A 92 11.05 6.68 -16.55
C ILE A 92 12.29 7.01 -17.41
N GLY A 93 12.48 6.30 -18.52
CA GLY A 93 13.65 6.49 -19.40
C GLY A 93 14.88 5.70 -18.93
N GLU A 94 14.72 4.72 -18.05
CA GLU A 94 15.82 3.95 -17.49
C GLU A 94 15.37 2.52 -17.15
N ARG A 95 16.30 1.56 -17.11
CA ARG A 95 15.97 0.17 -16.79
C ARG A 95 15.44 0.03 -15.37
N ALA A 96 14.27 -0.60 -15.24
CA ALA A 96 13.63 -0.89 -13.97
C ALA A 96 13.76 -2.37 -13.59
N ARG A 97 13.90 -2.66 -12.30
CA ARG A 97 13.82 -4.00 -11.74
C ARG A 97 13.09 -3.99 -10.39
N LEU A 98 12.48 -5.10 -10.05
CA LEU A 98 11.98 -5.32 -8.69
C LEU A 98 13.16 -5.46 -7.71
N GLU A 99 13.05 -4.89 -6.54
CA GLU A 99 13.93 -5.20 -5.43
C GLU A 99 13.39 -6.39 -4.63
N THR A 100 14.28 -7.19 -4.08
CA THR A 100 13.95 -8.26 -3.15
C THR A 100 13.69 -7.68 -1.76
N GLU A 101 12.99 -8.42 -0.91
CA GLU A 101 12.73 -8.01 0.47
C GLU A 101 14.02 -7.70 1.24
N ASP A 102 15.08 -8.48 1.04
CA ASP A 102 16.38 -8.23 1.68
C ASP A 102 17.02 -6.92 1.25
N GLU A 103 16.77 -6.47 0.03
CA GLU A 103 17.31 -5.20 -0.49
C GLU A 103 16.60 -3.98 0.09
N PHE A 104 15.31 -4.09 0.43
CA PHE A 104 14.52 -2.93 0.86
C PHE A 104 13.96 -2.99 2.29
N LYS A 105 14.07 -4.12 3.00
CA LYS A 105 13.47 -4.29 4.34
C LYS A 105 13.84 -3.20 5.35
N TRP A 106 15.03 -2.65 5.24
CA TRP A 106 15.50 -1.57 6.10
C TRP A 106 14.81 -0.22 5.87
N LEU A 107 14.17 -0.03 4.71
CA LEU A 107 13.38 1.17 4.41
C LEU A 107 12.06 1.23 5.18
N PHE A 108 11.53 0.06 5.56
CA PHE A 108 10.21 -0.08 6.17
C PHE A 108 10.30 -0.82 7.52
N PRO A 109 11.02 -0.25 8.50
CA PRO A 109 11.29 -0.95 9.77
C PRO A 109 10.03 -1.20 10.60
N ASP A 110 8.98 -0.42 10.37
CA ASP A 110 7.69 -0.46 11.05
C ASP A 110 6.59 -1.21 10.28
N CYS A 111 6.91 -1.80 9.12
CA CYS A 111 5.97 -2.57 8.32
C CYS A 111 6.33 -4.06 8.28
N ALA A 112 5.32 -4.92 8.18
CA ALA A 112 5.51 -6.27 7.69
C ALA A 112 5.83 -6.22 6.18
N LEU A 113 6.84 -7.00 5.76
CA LEU A 113 7.17 -7.11 4.34
C LEU A 113 5.98 -7.76 3.59
N GLY A 114 5.60 -7.20 2.46
CA GLY A 114 4.39 -7.57 1.75
C GLY A 114 3.12 -6.80 2.16
N ALA A 115 3.18 -6.01 3.25
CA ALA A 115 2.09 -5.16 3.72
C ALA A 115 2.47 -3.67 3.77
N VAL A 116 3.45 -3.26 2.96
CA VAL A 116 3.91 -1.86 2.89
C VAL A 116 2.79 -0.99 2.32
N PRO A 117 2.36 0.07 3.03
CA PRO A 117 1.33 0.96 2.54
C PRO A 117 1.81 1.79 1.34
N PRO A 118 0.91 2.19 0.43
CA PRO A 118 1.25 2.93 -0.79
C PRO A 118 1.57 4.41 -0.54
N PHE A 119 2.34 4.70 0.49
CA PHE A 119 2.70 6.04 0.98
C PHE A 119 4.22 6.23 0.96
N GLY A 120 4.79 6.27 -0.24
CA GLY A 120 6.24 6.44 -0.41
C GLY A 120 6.78 7.71 0.26
N ASN A 121 5.98 8.76 0.31
CA ASN A 121 6.32 10.02 0.98
C ASN A 121 6.68 9.85 2.47
N LEU A 122 6.16 8.83 3.15
CA LEU A 122 6.50 8.54 4.55
C LEU A 122 7.88 7.89 4.71
N TYR A 123 8.45 7.39 3.62
CA TYR A 123 9.71 6.64 3.60
C TYR A 123 10.76 7.26 2.66
N GLY A 124 10.54 8.49 2.24
CA GLY A 124 11.46 9.19 1.34
C GLY A 124 11.52 8.64 -0.08
N LEU A 125 10.45 7.96 -0.53
CA LEU A 125 10.33 7.38 -1.86
C LEU A 125 9.29 8.13 -2.69
N ALA A 126 9.56 8.32 -3.97
CA ALA A 126 8.52 8.73 -4.91
C ALA A 126 7.55 7.56 -5.14
N THR A 127 6.26 7.87 -5.19
CA THR A 127 5.20 6.91 -5.45
C THR A 127 4.70 7.04 -6.88
N TRP A 128 4.64 5.92 -7.59
CA TRP A 128 4.01 5.79 -8.90
C TRP A 128 2.75 4.95 -8.78
N LEU A 129 1.66 5.45 -9.35
CA LEU A 129 0.36 4.79 -9.32
C LEU A 129 -0.06 4.40 -10.75
N ASP A 130 -0.49 3.15 -10.93
CA ASP A 130 -1.02 2.73 -12.24
C ASP A 130 -2.27 3.51 -12.60
N THR A 131 -2.36 3.92 -13.86
CA THR A 131 -3.46 4.72 -14.41
C THR A 131 -4.84 4.12 -14.15
N SER A 132 -4.96 2.78 -14.10
CA SER A 132 -6.24 2.12 -13.87
C SER A 132 -6.87 2.49 -12.53
N LEU A 133 -6.05 2.79 -11.53
CA LEU A 133 -6.50 3.16 -10.18
C LEU A 133 -7.10 4.57 -10.10
N THR A 134 -6.81 5.45 -11.06
CA THR A 134 -7.38 6.81 -11.10
C THR A 134 -8.89 6.83 -11.33
N LYS A 135 -9.44 5.71 -11.78
CA LYS A 135 -10.88 5.55 -12.06
C LYS A 135 -11.64 4.93 -10.89
N THR A 136 -10.96 4.54 -9.83
CA THR A 136 -11.59 3.97 -8.63
C THR A 136 -12.08 5.09 -7.72
N ALA A 137 -13.21 4.88 -7.06
CA ALA A 137 -13.72 5.84 -6.07
C ALA A 137 -12.88 5.84 -4.79
N GLU A 138 -12.37 4.67 -4.43
CA GLU A 138 -11.64 4.43 -3.18
C GLU A 138 -10.37 3.61 -3.45
N ILE A 139 -9.38 3.81 -2.58
CA ILE A 139 -8.15 3.03 -2.49
C ILE A 139 -8.15 2.29 -1.16
N SER A 140 -7.88 1.00 -1.19
CA SER A 140 -7.71 0.13 -0.02
C SER A 140 -6.37 -0.57 -0.07
N PHE A 141 -5.71 -0.74 1.07
CA PHE A 141 -4.38 -1.33 1.15
C PHE A 141 -4.10 -1.93 2.52
N LEU A 142 -3.18 -2.88 2.59
CA LEU A 142 -2.64 -3.36 3.86
C LEU A 142 -1.83 -2.26 4.55
N ALA A 143 -2.11 -2.04 5.82
CA ALA A 143 -1.59 -0.90 6.58
C ALA A 143 -0.36 -1.25 7.42
N GLY A 144 0.65 -1.85 6.82
CA GLY A 144 1.88 -2.25 7.51
C GLY A 144 1.78 -3.57 8.28
N THR A 145 0.60 -4.18 8.31
CA THR A 145 0.33 -5.50 8.87
C THR A 145 -0.52 -6.33 7.91
N PHE A 146 -0.58 -7.64 8.11
CA PHE A 146 -1.44 -8.52 7.29
C PHE A 146 -2.87 -8.65 7.84
N ILE A 147 -3.16 -8.01 8.97
CA ILE A 147 -4.46 -8.06 9.64
C ILE A 147 -5.18 -6.72 9.66
N ASP A 148 -4.55 -5.67 9.18
CA ASP A 148 -5.12 -4.34 9.12
C ASP A 148 -5.10 -3.81 7.69
N ALA A 149 -6.24 -3.34 7.21
CA ALA A 149 -6.38 -2.61 5.96
C ALA A 149 -6.92 -1.22 6.22
N ILE A 150 -6.47 -0.25 5.43
CA ILE A 150 -7.01 1.10 5.43
C ILE A 150 -7.67 1.36 4.08
N LYS A 151 -8.80 2.06 4.13
CA LYS A 151 -9.55 2.54 2.97
C LYS A 151 -9.81 4.04 3.07
N LEU A 152 -9.58 4.75 1.98
CA LEU A 152 -9.92 6.17 1.83
C LEU A 152 -10.31 6.48 0.39
N SER A 153 -10.89 7.66 0.16
CA SER A 153 -11.21 8.07 -1.22
C SER A 153 -9.93 8.22 -2.05
N TYR A 154 -10.04 7.95 -3.36
CA TYR A 154 -8.92 8.16 -4.27
C TYR A 154 -8.43 9.61 -4.25
N SER A 155 -9.35 10.59 -4.20
CA SER A 155 -8.98 12.01 -4.15
C SER A 155 -8.18 12.37 -2.90
N ALA A 156 -8.56 11.84 -1.74
CA ALA A 156 -7.81 12.03 -0.48
C ALA A 156 -6.43 11.38 -0.56
N TYR A 157 -6.34 10.16 -1.08
CA TYR A 157 -5.07 9.47 -1.30
C TYR A 157 -4.14 10.28 -2.23
N ALA A 158 -4.67 10.75 -3.37
CA ALA A 158 -3.89 11.52 -4.33
C ALA A 158 -3.39 12.85 -3.76
N GLU A 159 -4.20 13.51 -2.93
CA GLU A 159 -3.82 14.75 -2.24
C GLU A 159 -2.70 14.52 -1.22
N VAL A 160 -2.80 13.48 -0.40
CA VAL A 160 -1.84 13.19 0.67
C VAL A 160 -0.51 12.66 0.12
N VAL A 161 -0.57 11.77 -0.86
CA VAL A 161 0.63 11.08 -1.40
C VAL A 161 1.26 11.84 -2.56
N GLY A 162 0.45 12.48 -3.40
CA GLY A 162 0.93 13.13 -4.62
C GLY A 162 1.59 12.15 -5.59
N PRO A 163 0.96 11.01 -5.94
CA PRO A 163 1.61 10.02 -6.77
C PRO A 163 1.79 10.50 -8.20
N ARG A 164 2.85 10.02 -8.85
CA ARG A 164 2.99 10.12 -10.30
C ARG A 164 2.16 9.04 -10.95
N ILE A 165 1.49 9.36 -12.05
CA ILE A 165 0.58 8.45 -12.75
C ILE A 165 1.25 7.91 -13.99
N GLY A 166 1.14 6.60 -14.22
CA GLY A 166 1.65 5.95 -15.40
C GLY A 166 0.95 4.62 -15.70
N LYS A 167 1.02 4.17 -16.93
CA LYS A 167 0.44 2.88 -17.36
C LYS A 167 1.51 1.81 -17.34
N PHE A 168 1.55 1.00 -16.30
CA PHE A 168 2.55 -0.05 -16.11
C PHE A 168 2.01 -1.33 -15.45
N GLY A 169 0.75 -1.35 -15.04
CA GLY A 169 0.10 -2.57 -14.56
C GLY A 169 -0.12 -3.55 -15.72
N ALA A 170 0.13 -4.83 -15.47
CA ALA A 170 -0.15 -5.93 -16.37
C ALA A 170 -1.10 -6.91 -15.68
N ASN A 171 -2.02 -7.51 -16.45
CA ASN A 171 -2.82 -8.61 -15.92
C ASN A 171 -1.88 -9.76 -15.56
N SER A 172 -1.83 -10.16 -14.30
CA SER A 172 -1.24 -11.43 -13.94
C SER A 172 -2.05 -12.49 -14.69
N GLY A 173 -1.44 -13.33 -15.48
CA GLY A 173 -2.12 -14.39 -16.21
C GLY A 173 -2.83 -15.44 -15.31
N ARG A 174 -3.16 -15.05 -14.09
CA ARG A 174 -3.95 -15.85 -13.15
C ARG A 174 -5.42 -15.76 -13.55
N PRO A 175 -6.09 -16.89 -13.79
CA PRO A 175 -7.52 -16.89 -14.05
C PRO A 175 -8.23 -16.26 -12.84
N ARG A 176 -9.10 -15.29 -13.10
CA ARG A 176 -10.08 -14.85 -12.09
C ARG A 176 -10.88 -16.09 -11.72
N ARG A 177 -10.92 -16.42 -10.46
CA ARG A 177 -11.85 -17.43 -9.97
C ARG A 177 -13.25 -16.79 -10.03
N ASP A 178 -14.03 -17.28 -10.98
CA ASP A 178 -15.47 -16.98 -11.06
C ASP A 178 -16.19 -17.54 -9.82
#